data_ef9121a2bbb0bc6af1c4a51d42c68251
#
_entry.id   ef9121a2bbb0bc6af1c4a51d42c68251
#
_cell.length_a   1.000
_cell.length_b   1.000
_cell.length_c   1.000
_cell.angle_alpha   90.00
_cell.angle_beta   90.00
_cell.angle_gamma   90.00
#
_symmetry.space_group_name_H-M   'P 1'
#
loop_
_entity.id
_entity.type
_entity.pdbx_description
1 polymer ?
#
loop_
_entity_poly.entity_id
_entity_poly.type
_entity_poly.pdbx_seq_one_letter_code
_entity_poly.pdbx_strand_id
1 'polypeptide(L)'
;MKFSLVAIAWLIVMTNLHGQYRFTPAPGSYGLDPHASAGAGSSRDVIWSEDFADGFNSGWTSFAVGGIASWEYRGPATIPNVEIGSRGSCVVGNLGEPIMSPTAANGFMIFDSNWWDNPDLPCSEDNFGTGPAPGPHYASLTSPSIDLSSYGSVALKFNQYCKRLEGNTYVEVSIDGGFSWFPVFSNPELPNPTMPYDEQMIQISTYVAYQPNVRIRFVFDAMYYYWQLDDVELINTFNNDLAISGFNYGDFDLYDPSHPTGYEYMQYSKYPTSMSPELKFSAGATNLGGAVQSDCRLFVDLLQQPSGAVLHEAASIEGFWINPGESLELRAGNFQMAPVQAEYKLAFRVDQQETEEDETNNNDTTYFFINDVQYARDRLYASAVYLGTPEQADIEYELGNVFHITAEDLTCHSLTVAVGIGSSTPAQIEGRLYRFDISTGVEADLLGTTPPIDISTSMLNGYGDQILTNLVFDTPIQLFAGEAYYVSVASLDGVDNFVCAMAGIAEEGTALVRYFPNNWYYLDMLPMVRMNFGPFNSVHEQQNPIQALHVYPNPASTEVLFELPVSLSGNTEARWYDARGRLIRTERLSAQGNLQYKASVSDLPTGVYQVMVISDDHIYRATVNRL
;
A
#
# COMPACT_ATOMS: atom_id res chain seq x y z
N MET A 1 -19.86 12.93 -39.14
CA MET A 1 -18.52 12.58 -39.57
C MET A 1 -17.51 12.88 -38.46
N LYS A 2 -17.90 12.64 -37.19
CA LYS A 2 -17.05 12.78 -35.99
C LYS A 2 -16.96 11.50 -35.12
N PHE A 3 -17.68 10.46 -35.51
CA PHE A 3 -17.82 9.21 -34.76
C PHE A 3 -16.73 8.15 -35.05
N SER A 4 -15.85 8.37 -36.01
CA SER A 4 -14.82 7.36 -36.37
C SER A 4 -13.50 7.47 -35.60
N LEU A 5 -13.28 8.51 -34.84
CA LEU A 5 -12.00 8.69 -34.12
C LEU A 5 -11.99 8.06 -32.71
N VAL A 6 -13.13 8.01 -32.03
CA VAL A 6 -13.22 7.42 -30.68
C VAL A 6 -13.16 5.89 -30.74
N ALA A 7 -13.84 5.28 -31.72
CA ALA A 7 -13.75 3.81 -31.91
C ALA A 7 -12.33 3.35 -32.35
N ILE A 8 -11.57 4.22 -33.05
CA ILE A 8 -10.19 3.91 -33.44
C ILE A 8 -9.23 4.05 -32.23
N ALA A 9 -9.48 4.97 -31.31
CA ALA A 9 -8.67 5.10 -30.08
C ALA A 9 -8.86 3.86 -29.17
N TRP A 10 -10.07 3.34 -29.04
CA TRP A 10 -10.32 2.10 -28.29
C TRP A 10 -9.74 0.85 -28.98
N LEU A 11 -9.80 0.77 -30.30
CA LEU A 11 -9.20 -0.35 -31.05
C LEU A 11 -7.66 -0.29 -31.04
N ILE A 12 -7.07 0.91 -31.03
CA ILE A 12 -5.61 1.08 -30.98
C ILE A 12 -5.09 0.77 -29.56
N VAL A 13 -5.85 1.09 -28.52
CA VAL A 13 -5.53 0.71 -27.13
C VAL A 13 -5.58 -0.81 -26.96
N MET A 14 -6.55 -1.49 -27.60
CA MET A 14 -6.66 -2.97 -27.49
C MET A 14 -5.62 -3.74 -28.31
N THR A 15 -5.00 -3.15 -29.35
CA THR A 15 -4.04 -3.88 -30.21
C THR A 15 -2.58 -3.68 -29.88
N ASN A 16 -2.23 -2.74 -28.98
CA ASN A 16 -0.85 -2.50 -28.53
C ASN A 16 -0.61 -2.75 -27.04
N LEU A 17 -1.62 -3.22 -26.32
CA LEU A 17 -1.51 -3.55 -24.89
C LEU A 17 -1.28 -5.05 -24.71
N HIS A 18 -0.08 -5.51 -25.08
CA HIS A 18 0.46 -6.72 -24.50
C HIS A 18 0.97 -6.34 -23.11
N GLY A 19 0.14 -6.66 -22.10
CA GLY A 19 0.56 -6.88 -20.75
C GLY A 19 0.91 -5.70 -19.86
N GLN A 20 0.03 -4.72 -19.67
CA GLN A 20 0.20 -3.76 -18.56
C GLN A 20 -1.16 -3.20 -18.11
N TYR A 21 -1.89 -3.98 -17.33
CA TYR A 21 -2.97 -3.43 -16.52
C TYR A 21 -2.67 -3.69 -15.06
N ARG A 22 -2.57 -2.64 -14.25
CA ARG A 22 -2.64 -2.80 -12.80
C ARG A 22 -4.03 -3.30 -12.46
N PHE A 23 -4.08 -4.41 -11.73
CA PHE A 23 -5.31 -4.91 -11.15
C PHE A 23 -5.59 -4.11 -9.88
N THR A 24 -6.73 -3.41 -9.82
CA THR A 24 -7.22 -2.88 -8.55
C THR A 24 -7.82 -4.05 -7.78
N PRO A 25 -7.41 -4.32 -6.53
CA PRO A 25 -7.98 -5.40 -5.74
C PRO A 25 -9.51 -5.31 -5.66
N ALA A 26 -10.18 -6.46 -5.56
CA ALA A 26 -11.62 -6.52 -5.41
C ALA A 26 -12.09 -5.78 -4.15
N PRO A 27 -13.34 -5.29 -4.10
CA PRO A 27 -13.89 -4.58 -2.95
C PRO A 27 -13.76 -5.36 -1.65
N GLY A 28 -13.25 -4.70 -0.62
CA GLY A 28 -12.90 -5.32 0.66
C GLY A 28 -11.41 -5.70 0.78
N SER A 29 -10.65 -5.64 -0.30
CA SER A 29 -9.21 -5.82 -0.29
C SER A 29 -8.52 -4.44 -0.21
N TYR A 30 -8.58 -3.79 0.94
CA TYR A 30 -7.92 -2.52 1.14
C TYR A 30 -6.43 -2.76 1.33
N GLY A 31 -5.68 -2.58 0.24
CA GLY A 31 -4.22 -2.47 0.30
C GLY A 31 -3.88 -1.23 1.11
N LEU A 32 -3.12 -1.42 2.15
CA LEU A 32 -2.57 -0.32 2.93
C LEU A 32 -1.46 0.30 2.09
N ASP A 33 -1.59 1.57 1.78
CA ASP A 33 -0.46 2.34 1.26
C ASP A 33 0.60 2.42 2.39
N PRO A 34 1.77 1.76 2.26
CA PRO A 34 2.83 1.89 3.25
C PRO A 34 3.56 3.22 3.14
N HIS A 35 3.31 3.99 2.10
CA HIS A 35 3.84 5.33 1.95
C HIS A 35 2.99 6.41 2.63
N ALA A 36 1.77 6.08 3.07
CA ALA A 36 0.93 6.94 3.91
C ALA A 36 1.32 6.91 5.39
N SER A 37 2.59 6.73 5.70
CA SER A 37 3.12 6.97 7.04
C SER A 37 3.70 8.37 7.16
N ALA A 38 2.93 9.40 6.86
CA ALA A 38 3.11 10.61 7.62
C ALA A 38 2.80 10.20 9.07
N GLY A 39 3.83 9.98 9.88
CA GLY A 39 3.68 9.63 11.28
C GLY A 39 2.64 10.55 11.91
N ALA A 40 1.88 10.05 12.88
CA ALA A 40 1.12 10.89 13.77
C ALA A 40 2.14 11.75 14.56
N GLY A 41 2.73 12.73 13.86
CA GLY A 41 3.56 13.76 14.44
C GLY A 41 2.75 14.54 15.46
N SER A 42 3.43 15.25 16.32
CA SER A 42 2.85 16.21 17.28
C SER A 42 1.68 16.97 16.64
N SER A 43 0.58 17.13 17.35
CA SER A 43 -0.62 17.78 16.82
C SER A 43 -0.25 19.13 16.23
N ARG A 44 -0.21 19.20 14.90
CA ARG A 44 -0.01 20.46 14.18
C ARG A 44 -1.28 21.29 14.33
N ASP A 45 -1.14 22.57 14.65
CA ASP A 45 -2.29 23.43 14.90
C ASP A 45 -3.08 23.61 13.59
N VAL A 46 -4.39 23.28 13.65
CA VAL A 46 -5.30 23.56 12.54
C VAL A 46 -5.56 25.06 12.50
N ILE A 47 -5.23 25.69 11.39
CA ILE A 47 -5.45 27.11 11.14
C ILE A 47 -6.90 27.35 10.70
N TRP A 48 -7.38 26.48 9.82
CA TRP A 48 -8.71 26.57 9.23
C TRP A 48 -9.16 25.16 8.80
N SER A 49 -10.45 24.86 8.90
CA SER A 49 -10.99 23.57 8.48
C SER A 49 -12.39 23.67 7.91
N GLU A 50 -12.75 22.69 7.08
CA GLU A 50 -14.07 22.47 6.50
C GLU A 50 -14.36 20.97 6.41
N ASP A 51 -15.40 20.51 7.07
CA ASP A 51 -15.87 19.13 7.07
C ASP A 51 -17.14 18.92 6.24
N PHE A 52 -17.54 19.93 5.50
CA PHE A 52 -18.72 19.97 4.65
C PHE A 52 -20.07 19.57 5.32
N ALA A 53 -20.16 19.52 6.65
CA ALA A 53 -21.41 19.22 7.36
C ALA A 53 -22.57 20.15 6.95
N ASP A 54 -22.26 21.39 6.61
CA ASP A 54 -23.22 22.42 6.17
C ASP A 54 -23.29 22.54 4.63
N GLY A 55 -22.58 21.70 3.88
CA GLY A 55 -22.49 21.76 2.43
C GLY A 55 -21.96 23.11 1.95
N PHE A 56 -22.64 23.73 0.97
CA PHE A 56 -22.25 25.04 0.43
C PHE A 56 -22.51 26.22 1.37
N ASN A 57 -23.22 26.03 2.49
CA ASN A 57 -23.54 27.13 3.41
C ASN A 57 -22.30 27.67 4.14
N SER A 58 -21.20 26.93 4.15
CA SER A 58 -19.90 27.36 4.68
C SER A 58 -19.15 28.37 3.79
N GLY A 59 -19.74 28.72 2.63
CA GLY A 59 -19.22 29.76 1.75
C GLY A 59 -18.40 29.25 0.56
N TRP A 60 -18.32 27.95 0.36
CA TRP A 60 -17.77 27.37 -0.86
C TRP A 60 -18.64 27.67 -2.06
N THR A 61 -18.02 27.77 -3.23
CA THR A 61 -18.72 28.05 -4.48
C THR A 61 -18.29 27.07 -5.56
N SER A 62 -19.27 26.55 -6.30
CA SER A 62 -19.02 25.74 -7.50
C SER A 62 -19.18 26.58 -8.75
N PHE A 63 -18.27 26.38 -9.70
CA PHE A 63 -18.35 26.95 -11.05
C PHE A 63 -18.16 25.82 -12.07
N ALA A 64 -18.94 25.86 -13.16
CA ALA A 64 -18.82 24.90 -14.26
C ALA A 64 -18.92 25.62 -15.61
N VAL A 65 -18.10 25.20 -16.56
CA VAL A 65 -18.23 25.65 -17.96
C VAL A 65 -19.52 25.07 -18.53
N GLY A 66 -20.33 25.93 -19.16
CA GLY A 66 -21.67 25.53 -19.61
C GLY A 66 -22.75 25.59 -18.53
N GLY A 67 -22.40 25.78 -17.26
CA GLY A 67 -23.32 26.10 -16.16
C GLY A 67 -24.23 24.96 -15.68
N ILE A 68 -24.01 23.71 -16.12
CA ILE A 68 -24.86 22.55 -15.79
C ILE A 68 -24.13 21.58 -14.86
N ALA A 69 -23.04 20.99 -15.32
CA ALA A 69 -22.27 20.02 -14.51
C ALA A 69 -21.49 20.72 -13.40
N SER A 70 -21.91 20.57 -12.16
CA SER A 70 -21.34 21.26 -11.00
C SER A 70 -20.96 20.29 -9.90
N TRP A 71 -20.10 20.72 -8.99
CA TRP A 71 -19.88 20.04 -7.73
C TRP A 71 -21.17 19.98 -6.93
N GLU A 72 -21.41 18.89 -6.24
CA GLU A 72 -22.60 18.64 -5.46
C GLU A 72 -22.23 18.23 -4.03
N TYR A 73 -23.08 18.60 -3.09
CA TYR A 73 -23.03 18.09 -1.72
C TYR A 73 -23.75 16.74 -1.65
N ARG A 74 -23.09 15.76 -1.04
CA ARG A 74 -23.70 14.48 -0.66
C ARG A 74 -23.83 14.49 0.86
N GLY A 75 -25.05 14.72 1.32
CA GLY A 75 -25.37 14.73 2.75
C GLY A 75 -25.27 13.35 3.40
N PRO A 76 -25.39 13.29 4.73
CA PRO A 76 -25.36 12.02 5.44
C PRO A 76 -26.41 11.07 4.88
N ALA A 77 -26.10 9.79 4.83
CA ALA A 77 -27.00 8.73 4.35
C ALA A 77 -28.17 8.52 5.33
N THR A 78 -29.04 9.53 5.47
CA THR A 78 -30.25 9.47 6.29
C THR A 78 -31.42 8.87 5.55
N ILE A 79 -31.30 8.69 4.22
CA ILE A 79 -32.35 8.14 3.37
C ILE A 79 -31.92 6.73 2.96
N PRO A 80 -32.65 5.68 3.38
CA PRO A 80 -32.39 4.32 2.90
C PRO A 80 -32.47 4.27 1.37
N ASN A 81 -31.48 3.64 0.73
CA ASN A 81 -31.34 3.45 -0.73
C ASN A 81 -30.96 4.69 -1.55
N VAL A 82 -30.45 5.76 -0.97
CA VAL A 82 -29.76 6.80 -1.73
C VAL A 82 -28.29 6.40 -1.85
N GLU A 83 -27.83 6.22 -3.08
CA GLU A 83 -26.41 6.06 -3.38
C GLU A 83 -25.73 7.39 -3.08
N ILE A 84 -24.89 7.39 -2.05
CA ILE A 84 -24.20 8.60 -1.58
C ILE A 84 -22.88 8.87 -2.31
N GLY A 85 -22.27 7.85 -2.91
CA GLY A 85 -21.10 8.01 -3.77
C GLY A 85 -21.46 8.48 -5.19
N SER A 86 -20.73 8.02 -6.22
CA SER A 86 -21.08 8.27 -7.61
C SER A 86 -22.41 7.59 -7.97
N ARG A 87 -23.26 8.29 -8.69
CA ARG A 87 -24.55 7.80 -9.20
C ARG A 87 -24.52 7.41 -10.68
N GLY A 88 -23.36 7.54 -11.30
CA GLY A 88 -23.22 7.21 -12.72
C GLY A 88 -23.24 5.71 -12.97
N SER A 89 -23.78 5.30 -14.11
CA SER A 89 -23.98 3.88 -14.47
C SER A 89 -22.74 3.20 -15.04
N CYS A 90 -21.75 3.96 -15.50
CA CYS A 90 -20.54 3.44 -16.15
C CYS A 90 -19.30 3.52 -15.26
N VAL A 91 -19.41 3.06 -14.06
CA VAL A 91 -18.28 3.02 -13.14
C VAL A 91 -17.71 1.61 -13.11
N VAL A 92 -16.42 1.41 -13.30
CA VAL A 92 -15.75 0.11 -13.22
C VAL A 92 -15.33 -0.14 -11.78
N GLY A 93 -15.65 -1.29 -11.24
CA GLY A 93 -15.39 -1.64 -9.84
C GLY A 93 -16.55 -1.21 -8.92
N ASN A 94 -16.34 -1.14 -7.62
CA ASN A 94 -17.37 -0.76 -6.64
C ASN A 94 -17.78 0.70 -6.80
N LEU A 95 -18.91 0.84 -7.29
CA LEU A 95 -19.40 1.88 -8.12
C LEU A 95 -20.35 2.80 -7.38
N GLY A 96 -20.07 3.52 -6.56
CA GLY A 96 -20.93 4.38 -5.79
C GLY A 96 -20.50 4.39 -4.33
N GLU A 97 -19.34 3.78 -4.05
CA GLU A 97 -18.79 3.87 -2.71
C GLU A 97 -18.53 5.33 -2.34
N PRO A 98 -18.99 5.76 -1.18
CA PRO A 98 -18.64 7.06 -0.66
C PRO A 98 -17.18 7.08 -0.23
N ILE A 99 -16.62 8.27 -0.14
CA ILE A 99 -15.35 8.51 0.52
C ILE A 99 -15.38 7.97 1.96
N MET A 100 -14.24 7.47 2.45
CA MET A 100 -14.07 6.95 3.80
C MET A 100 -13.25 7.93 4.66
N SER A 101 -13.60 9.20 4.64
CA SER A 101 -13.00 10.24 5.47
C SER A 101 -13.48 10.15 6.92
N PRO A 102 -12.78 10.76 7.89
CA PRO A 102 -13.17 10.77 9.29
C PRO A 102 -14.59 11.32 9.53
N THR A 103 -15.04 12.32 8.75
CA THR A 103 -16.35 12.95 8.91
C THR A 103 -17.34 12.61 7.80
N ALA A 104 -17.07 11.64 6.91
CA ALA A 104 -17.95 11.24 5.82
C ALA A 104 -19.43 11.04 6.21
N ALA A 105 -19.68 10.69 7.47
CA ALA A 105 -21.02 10.50 8.00
C ALA A 105 -21.85 11.81 8.06
N ASN A 106 -21.23 12.98 8.07
CA ASN A 106 -21.91 14.28 8.05
C ASN A 106 -22.13 14.83 6.64
N GLY A 107 -21.46 14.26 5.63
CA GLY A 107 -21.53 14.62 4.23
C GLY A 107 -20.18 15.01 3.64
N PHE A 108 -20.10 15.16 2.33
CA PHE A 108 -18.90 15.49 1.57
C PHE A 108 -19.24 16.14 0.23
N MET A 109 -18.25 16.64 -0.50
CA MET A 109 -18.41 17.20 -1.82
C MET A 109 -18.02 16.20 -2.90
N ILE A 110 -18.77 16.17 -4.02
CA ILE A 110 -18.46 15.32 -5.18
C ILE A 110 -18.61 16.11 -6.49
N PHE A 111 -17.68 15.91 -7.41
CA PHE A 111 -17.91 16.10 -8.83
C PHE A 111 -18.11 14.73 -9.48
N ASP A 112 -19.34 14.44 -9.91
CA ASP A 112 -19.75 13.15 -10.48
C ASP A 112 -19.86 13.25 -12.00
N SER A 113 -18.71 13.29 -12.69
CA SER A 113 -18.64 13.39 -14.15
C SER A 113 -19.42 12.28 -14.83
N ASN A 114 -19.39 11.09 -14.24
CA ASN A 114 -20.08 9.94 -14.77
C ASN A 114 -21.61 10.08 -14.72
N TRP A 115 -22.14 10.70 -13.68
CA TRP A 115 -23.56 11.04 -13.57
C TRP A 115 -23.97 12.09 -14.61
N TRP A 116 -23.16 13.12 -14.79
CA TRP A 116 -23.45 14.18 -15.74
C TRP A 116 -23.39 13.71 -17.19
N ASP A 117 -22.49 12.77 -17.48
CA ASP A 117 -22.32 12.21 -18.82
C ASP A 117 -23.36 11.14 -19.15
N ASN A 118 -23.74 10.30 -18.19
CA ASN A 118 -24.59 9.13 -18.43
C ASN A 118 -25.37 8.68 -17.18
N PRO A 119 -26.42 9.40 -16.74
CA PRO A 119 -27.23 9.02 -15.59
C PRO A 119 -28.20 7.89 -15.94
N ASP A 120 -28.41 6.96 -15.02
CA ASP A 120 -29.50 5.97 -15.00
C ASP A 120 -29.61 5.02 -16.22
N LEU A 121 -28.62 4.98 -17.11
CA LEU A 121 -28.61 4.11 -18.27
C LEU A 121 -27.61 2.97 -18.09
N PRO A 122 -27.89 1.77 -18.66
CA PRO A 122 -26.88 0.69 -18.64
C PRO A 122 -25.56 1.15 -19.26
N CYS A 123 -24.45 0.75 -18.67
CA CYS A 123 -23.13 1.05 -19.22
C CYS A 123 -22.94 0.38 -20.58
N SER A 124 -22.99 1.16 -21.64
CA SER A 124 -22.74 0.72 -23.02
C SER A 124 -22.25 1.90 -23.84
N GLU A 125 -21.49 1.62 -24.90
CA GLU A 125 -20.96 2.65 -25.81
C GLU A 125 -22.09 3.54 -26.41
N ASP A 126 -23.28 3.02 -26.60
CA ASP A 126 -24.41 3.76 -27.13
C ASP A 126 -24.97 4.81 -26.16
N ASN A 127 -24.63 4.70 -24.87
CA ASN A 127 -25.15 5.55 -23.81
C ASN A 127 -24.13 6.62 -23.33
N PHE A 128 -22.88 6.55 -23.75
CA PHE A 128 -21.91 7.58 -23.40
C PHE A 128 -22.29 8.92 -24.02
N GLY A 129 -22.15 10.00 -23.26
CA GLY A 129 -22.45 11.35 -23.70
C GLY A 129 -23.95 11.62 -23.89
N THR A 130 -24.85 10.81 -23.35
CA THR A 130 -26.32 10.99 -23.45
C THR A 130 -26.90 11.65 -22.20
N GLY A 131 -26.09 11.97 -21.22
CA GLY A 131 -26.52 12.62 -19.99
C GLY A 131 -26.87 14.11 -20.15
N PRO A 132 -27.29 14.75 -19.05
CA PRO A 132 -27.72 16.15 -19.06
C PRO A 132 -26.59 17.13 -19.37
N ALA A 133 -25.34 16.73 -19.18
CA ALA A 133 -24.17 17.51 -19.52
C ALA A 133 -23.04 16.55 -19.95
N PRO A 134 -22.98 16.21 -21.25
CA PRO A 134 -21.95 15.35 -21.79
C PRO A 134 -20.53 15.91 -21.57
N GLY A 135 -19.59 15.01 -21.25
CA GLY A 135 -18.16 15.36 -21.12
C GLY A 135 -17.52 15.85 -22.44
N PRO A 136 -16.31 16.44 -22.42
CA PRO A 136 -15.47 16.67 -21.22
C PRO A 136 -16.01 17.76 -20.30
N HIS A 137 -15.72 17.63 -19.01
CA HIS A 137 -16.17 18.58 -18.00
C HIS A 137 -15.04 19.48 -17.53
N TYR A 138 -15.36 20.75 -17.28
CA TYR A 138 -14.54 21.63 -16.47
C TYR A 138 -15.39 22.22 -15.36
N ALA A 139 -15.07 21.85 -14.12
CA ALA A 139 -15.75 22.39 -12.95
C ALA A 139 -14.78 22.62 -11.79
N SER A 140 -15.01 23.67 -11.04
CA SER A 140 -14.18 23.98 -9.87
C SER A 140 -15.02 24.17 -8.62
N LEU A 141 -14.46 23.77 -7.48
CA LEU A 141 -14.96 24.01 -6.13
C LEU A 141 -13.97 24.94 -5.42
N THR A 142 -14.43 26.13 -5.03
CA THR A 142 -13.55 27.19 -4.51
C THR A 142 -13.95 27.56 -3.08
N SER A 143 -12.97 27.63 -2.19
CA SER A 143 -13.12 28.00 -0.79
C SER A 143 -13.53 29.47 -0.58
N PRO A 144 -14.08 29.84 0.60
CA PRO A 144 -14.08 31.23 1.04
C PRO A 144 -12.65 31.78 1.12
N SER A 145 -12.52 33.10 1.34
CA SER A 145 -11.22 33.74 1.59
C SER A 145 -10.71 33.38 2.98
N ILE A 146 -9.44 33.00 3.08
CA ILE A 146 -8.78 32.57 4.29
C ILE A 146 -7.60 33.52 4.57
N ASP A 147 -7.48 34.00 5.80
CA ASP A 147 -6.39 34.88 6.22
C ASP A 147 -5.24 34.07 6.82
N LEU A 148 -4.11 34.03 6.12
CA LEU A 148 -2.87 33.37 6.54
C LEU A 148 -1.75 34.36 6.90
N SER A 149 -2.06 35.65 7.11
CA SER A 149 -1.07 36.70 7.35
C SER A 149 -0.16 36.44 8.56
N SER A 150 -0.57 35.61 9.50
CA SER A 150 0.20 35.27 10.71
C SER A 150 1.00 33.95 10.58
N TYR A 151 0.91 33.24 9.44
CA TYR A 151 1.48 31.90 9.28
C TYR A 151 2.53 31.86 8.21
N GLY A 152 3.74 31.42 8.57
CA GLY A 152 4.89 31.32 7.65
C GLY A 152 5.08 29.92 7.07
N SER A 153 4.51 28.91 7.72
CA SER A 153 4.59 27.53 7.26
C SER A 153 3.19 26.91 7.27
N VAL A 154 2.68 26.53 6.09
CA VAL A 154 1.29 26.10 5.90
C VAL A 154 1.24 24.92 4.94
N ALA A 155 0.57 23.85 5.36
CA ALA A 155 0.18 22.78 4.46
C ALA A 155 -1.34 22.72 4.28
N LEU A 156 -1.76 22.30 3.09
CA LEU A 156 -3.13 21.92 2.79
C LEU A 156 -3.27 20.42 2.99
N LYS A 157 -4.22 20.03 3.83
CA LYS A 157 -4.59 18.63 4.08
C LYS A 157 -6.02 18.43 3.65
N PHE A 158 -6.34 17.28 3.04
CA PHE A 158 -7.71 16.91 2.69
C PHE A 158 -7.83 15.40 2.45
N ASN A 159 -9.02 14.88 2.64
CA ASN A 159 -9.37 13.51 2.25
C ASN A 159 -10.01 13.52 0.86
N GLN A 160 -9.68 12.53 0.05
CA GLN A 160 -10.23 12.39 -1.29
C GLN A 160 -10.49 10.94 -1.70
N TYR A 161 -11.38 10.81 -2.69
CA TYR A 161 -11.53 9.61 -3.49
C TYR A 161 -11.68 10.05 -4.94
N CYS A 162 -10.64 9.84 -5.73
CA CYS A 162 -10.55 10.31 -7.10
C CYS A 162 -10.34 9.16 -8.08
N LYS A 163 -11.23 9.07 -9.05
CA LYS A 163 -11.03 8.29 -10.28
C LYS A 163 -11.18 9.24 -11.45
N ARG A 164 -10.22 9.28 -12.36
CA ARG A 164 -10.27 10.08 -13.57
C ARG A 164 -9.72 9.33 -14.78
N LEU A 165 -10.20 9.68 -15.94
CA LEU A 165 -9.71 9.20 -17.23
C LEU A 165 -9.83 10.35 -18.23
N GLU A 166 -8.80 10.55 -19.05
CA GLU A 166 -8.70 11.61 -20.06
C GLU A 166 -8.90 13.02 -19.49
N GLY A 167 -7.82 13.72 -19.25
CA GLY A 167 -7.83 15.05 -18.68
C GLY A 167 -7.07 15.14 -17.37
N ASN A 168 -7.42 16.08 -16.50
CA ASN A 168 -6.73 16.32 -15.26
C ASN A 168 -7.64 16.70 -14.10
N THR A 169 -7.27 16.35 -12.88
CA THR A 169 -7.87 16.84 -11.63
C THR A 169 -6.75 17.40 -10.77
N TYR A 170 -6.90 18.64 -10.35
CA TYR A 170 -5.80 19.34 -9.69
C TYR A 170 -6.29 20.35 -8.65
N VAL A 171 -5.38 20.71 -7.74
CA VAL A 171 -5.60 21.73 -6.72
C VAL A 171 -4.76 22.96 -7.03
N GLU A 172 -5.37 24.12 -6.87
CA GLU A 172 -4.72 25.40 -7.03
C GLU A 172 -4.95 26.30 -5.81
N VAL A 173 -4.00 27.20 -5.57
CA VAL A 173 -4.12 28.27 -4.58
C VAL A 173 -4.07 29.63 -5.23
N SER A 174 -4.79 30.59 -4.65
CA SER A 174 -4.77 32.00 -5.02
C SER A 174 -4.41 32.83 -3.81
N ILE A 175 -3.68 33.93 -4.02
CA ILE A 175 -3.30 34.88 -2.97
C ILE A 175 -3.89 36.29 -3.20
N ASP A 176 -4.68 36.44 -4.26
CA ASP A 176 -5.28 37.69 -4.71
C ASP A 176 -6.81 37.64 -4.77
N GLY A 177 -7.40 36.72 -4.00
CA GLY A 177 -8.85 36.58 -3.90
C GLY A 177 -9.49 35.82 -5.07
N GLY A 178 -8.68 35.10 -5.87
CA GLY A 178 -9.16 34.27 -6.97
C GLY A 178 -8.97 34.89 -8.35
N PHE A 179 -8.18 35.95 -8.51
CA PHE A 179 -7.87 36.53 -9.81
C PHE A 179 -6.77 35.74 -10.54
N SER A 180 -5.74 35.27 -9.80
CA SER A 180 -4.72 34.37 -10.33
C SER A 180 -4.61 33.09 -9.50
N TRP A 181 -4.14 32.00 -10.14
CA TRP A 181 -4.09 30.68 -9.53
C TRP A 181 -2.75 29.99 -9.80
N PHE A 182 -2.23 29.31 -8.79
CA PHE A 182 -1.00 28.54 -8.84
C PHE A 182 -1.33 27.06 -8.57
N PRO A 183 -1.01 26.14 -9.50
CA PRO A 183 -1.22 24.72 -9.27
C PRO A 183 -0.26 24.19 -8.19
N VAL A 184 -0.77 23.41 -7.26
CA VAL A 184 0.01 22.85 -6.14
C VAL A 184 -0.07 21.33 -6.08
N PHE A 185 -1.03 20.70 -6.76
CA PHE A 185 -1.22 19.26 -6.75
C PHE A 185 -1.98 18.80 -7.99
N SER A 186 -1.74 17.55 -8.42
CA SER A 186 -2.48 16.90 -9.50
C SER A 186 -2.63 15.41 -9.19
N ASN A 187 -3.85 14.89 -9.33
CA ASN A 187 -4.12 13.47 -9.14
C ASN A 187 -3.54 12.61 -10.26
N PRO A 188 -3.14 11.37 -9.96
CA PRO A 188 -2.77 10.39 -10.97
C PRO A 188 -3.97 10.00 -11.85
N GLU A 189 -3.68 9.55 -13.06
CA GLU A 189 -4.68 9.01 -13.99
C GLU A 189 -4.82 7.50 -13.81
N LEU A 190 -5.99 6.94 -14.22
CA LEU A 190 -6.12 5.50 -14.30
C LEU A 190 -4.99 4.90 -15.17
N PRO A 191 -4.47 3.74 -14.78
CA PRO A 191 -5.04 2.78 -13.83
C PRO A 191 -4.77 3.02 -12.34
N ASN A 192 -4.23 4.14 -11.94
CA ASN A 192 -3.87 4.46 -10.55
C ASN A 192 -4.89 5.43 -9.88
N PRO A 193 -6.13 5.00 -9.58
CA PRO A 193 -7.06 5.84 -8.83
C PRO A 193 -6.58 6.00 -7.39
N THR A 194 -7.05 7.04 -6.71
CA THR A 194 -6.88 7.10 -5.26
C THR A 194 -7.78 6.07 -4.58
N MET A 195 -7.47 5.74 -3.32
CA MET A 195 -8.31 4.87 -2.50
C MET A 195 -9.41 5.70 -1.81
N PRO A 196 -10.52 5.08 -1.37
CA PRO A 196 -11.61 5.81 -0.71
C PRO A 196 -11.21 6.55 0.56
N TYR A 197 -10.07 6.20 1.15
CA TYR A 197 -9.51 6.77 2.39
C TYR A 197 -8.20 7.53 2.13
N ASP A 198 -7.98 8.03 0.91
CA ASP A 198 -6.77 8.75 0.55
C ASP A 198 -6.72 10.11 1.24
N GLU A 199 -5.69 10.34 2.05
CA GLU A 199 -5.41 11.61 2.71
C GLU A 199 -4.20 12.26 2.04
N GLN A 200 -4.37 13.48 1.56
CA GLN A 200 -3.31 14.28 0.97
C GLN A 200 -2.85 15.37 1.93
N MET A 201 -1.54 15.57 2.02
CA MET A 201 -0.93 16.68 2.71
C MET A 201 0.10 17.36 1.79
N ILE A 202 -0.16 18.61 1.43
CA ILE A 202 0.59 19.34 0.41
C ILE A 202 1.18 20.58 1.03
N GLN A 203 2.50 20.71 1.05
CA GLN A 203 3.18 21.92 1.50
C GLN A 203 2.93 23.07 0.50
N ILE A 204 2.28 24.15 0.95
CA ILE A 204 1.89 25.28 0.11
C ILE A 204 2.52 26.61 0.55
N SER A 205 3.38 26.61 1.55
CA SER A 205 4.02 27.81 2.12
C SER A 205 4.67 28.71 1.07
N THR A 206 5.32 28.10 0.07
CA THR A 206 5.98 28.84 -1.02
C THR A 206 5.05 29.86 -1.69
N TYR A 207 3.74 29.59 -1.72
CA TYR A 207 2.74 30.46 -2.33
C TYR A 207 1.99 31.33 -1.33
N VAL A 208 1.57 30.72 -0.18
CA VAL A 208 0.54 31.29 0.68
C VAL A 208 1.05 31.88 1.99
N ALA A 209 2.34 31.70 2.33
CA ALA A 209 2.91 32.23 3.57
C ALA A 209 2.68 33.73 3.72
N TYR A 210 2.16 34.14 4.88
CA TYR A 210 1.87 35.53 5.24
C TYR A 210 0.88 36.27 4.32
N GLN A 211 0.03 35.53 3.57
CA GLN A 211 -0.95 36.13 2.66
C GLN A 211 -2.33 36.28 3.33
N PRO A 212 -2.96 37.50 3.26
CA PRO A 212 -4.22 37.75 3.96
C PRO A 212 -5.49 37.33 3.18
N ASN A 213 -5.38 36.89 1.93
CA ASN A 213 -6.54 36.65 1.06
C ASN A 213 -6.34 35.41 0.20
N VAL A 214 -6.14 34.29 0.88
CA VAL A 214 -5.89 33.00 0.23
C VAL A 214 -7.21 32.30 -0.11
N ARG A 215 -7.26 31.66 -1.27
CA ARG A 215 -8.31 30.71 -1.65
C ARG A 215 -7.72 29.43 -2.16
N ILE A 216 -8.44 28.34 -1.92
CA ILE A 216 -8.13 27.00 -2.43
C ILE A 216 -9.17 26.64 -3.48
N ARG A 217 -8.75 26.03 -4.58
CA ARG A 217 -9.65 25.59 -5.64
C ARG A 217 -9.32 24.16 -6.06
N PHE A 218 -10.32 23.28 -6.02
CA PHE A 218 -10.27 21.94 -6.57
C PHE A 218 -10.90 21.98 -7.96
N VAL A 219 -10.17 21.52 -8.97
CA VAL A 219 -10.58 21.60 -10.37
C VAL A 219 -10.67 20.21 -10.98
N PHE A 220 -11.83 19.87 -11.51
CA PHE A 220 -12.07 18.72 -12.36
C PHE A 220 -12.09 19.20 -13.83
N ASP A 221 -11.05 18.85 -14.58
CA ASP A 221 -10.88 19.16 -16.01
C ASP A 221 -10.59 17.85 -16.75
N ALA A 222 -11.59 16.98 -16.81
CA ALA A 222 -11.43 15.61 -17.26
C ALA A 222 -12.71 15.04 -17.87
N MET A 223 -12.61 13.79 -18.35
CA MET A 223 -13.74 12.97 -18.74
C MET A 223 -13.89 11.81 -17.75
N TYR A 224 -15.14 11.34 -17.57
CA TYR A 224 -15.52 10.15 -16.82
C TYR A 224 -15.16 10.14 -15.34
N TYR A 225 -15.80 9.22 -14.61
CA TYR A 225 -15.64 8.92 -13.19
C TYR A 225 -16.01 10.10 -12.28
N TYR A 226 -15.22 10.34 -11.21
CA TYR A 226 -15.62 11.29 -10.17
C TYR A 226 -14.42 11.73 -9.31
N TRP A 227 -14.65 12.79 -8.56
CA TRP A 227 -13.78 13.21 -7.46
C TRP A 227 -14.62 13.56 -6.24
N GLN A 228 -14.40 12.86 -5.14
CA GLN A 228 -15.01 13.12 -3.84
C GLN A 228 -13.98 13.78 -2.93
N LEU A 229 -14.40 14.74 -2.10
CA LEU A 229 -13.56 15.56 -1.24
C LEU A 229 -14.22 15.76 0.11
N ASP A 230 -13.43 15.67 1.19
CA ASP A 230 -13.87 15.90 2.56
C ASP A 230 -12.70 16.36 3.45
N ASP A 231 -13.00 16.83 4.67
CA ASP A 231 -12.04 17.17 5.71
C ASP A 231 -10.89 18.05 5.22
N VAL A 232 -11.21 19.18 4.58
CA VAL A 232 -10.21 20.13 4.08
C VAL A 232 -9.68 20.97 5.24
N GLU A 233 -8.38 20.90 5.48
CA GLU A 233 -7.70 21.63 6.56
C GLU A 233 -6.52 22.45 6.03
N LEU A 234 -6.30 23.63 6.61
CA LEU A 234 -5.01 24.29 6.58
C LEU A 234 -4.35 24.12 7.93
N ILE A 235 -3.15 23.60 7.94
CA ILE A 235 -2.40 23.31 9.15
C ILE A 235 -1.11 24.11 9.20
N ASN A 236 -0.77 24.60 10.40
CA ASN A 236 0.53 25.21 10.64
C ASN A 236 1.57 24.10 10.76
N THR A 237 2.55 24.09 9.84
CA THR A 237 3.62 23.09 9.85
C THR A 237 4.89 23.64 10.48
N PHE A 238 5.84 22.77 10.80
CA PHE A 238 7.17 23.17 11.22
C PHE A 238 7.94 23.88 10.08
N ASN A 239 8.98 24.58 10.41
CA ASN A 239 9.90 25.09 9.40
C ASN A 239 10.83 23.98 8.90
N ASN A 240 11.33 23.18 9.82
CA ASN A 240 12.28 22.11 9.55
C ASN A 240 11.65 20.76 9.93
N ASP A 241 11.24 19.99 8.94
CA ASP A 241 10.54 18.73 9.11
C ASP A 241 10.83 17.85 7.88
N LEU A 242 11.84 17.00 8.00
CA LEU A 242 12.24 16.06 6.95
C LEU A 242 11.71 14.66 7.29
N ALA A 243 10.77 14.16 6.53
CA ALA A 243 10.15 12.86 6.75
C ALA A 243 10.69 11.80 5.80
N ILE A 244 10.76 10.55 6.29
CA ILE A 244 10.97 9.40 5.41
C ILE A 244 9.62 9.03 4.74
N SER A 245 9.61 8.95 3.41
CA SER A 245 8.40 8.67 2.62
C SER A 245 8.41 7.27 1.98
N GLY A 246 9.12 6.35 2.57
CA GLY A 246 9.30 4.97 2.14
C GLY A 246 10.77 4.61 1.98
N PHE A 247 11.05 3.32 1.87
CA PHE A 247 12.41 2.82 1.71
C PHE A 247 12.44 1.61 0.79
N ASN A 248 13.62 1.36 0.20
CA ASN A 248 13.91 0.16 -0.58
C ASN A 248 15.23 -0.45 -0.12
N TYR A 249 15.30 -1.78 -0.22
CA TYR A 249 16.53 -2.55 -0.07
C TYR A 249 16.49 -3.76 -0.99
N GLY A 250 17.63 -4.26 -1.40
CA GLY A 250 17.71 -5.46 -2.23
C GLY A 250 19.08 -5.60 -2.87
N ASP A 251 19.27 -6.72 -3.56
CA ASP A 251 20.52 -7.08 -4.21
C ASP A 251 20.46 -7.04 -5.74
N PHE A 252 19.28 -6.83 -6.28
CA PHE A 252 19.04 -6.92 -7.70
C PHE A 252 18.67 -5.58 -8.31
N ASP A 253 19.43 -5.21 -9.33
CA ASP A 253 19.20 -4.01 -10.13
C ASP A 253 18.58 -4.45 -11.46
N LEU A 254 17.26 -4.35 -11.55
CA LEU A 254 16.48 -4.63 -12.76
C LEU A 254 16.30 -3.39 -13.63
N TYR A 255 16.94 -2.27 -13.27
CA TYR A 255 16.78 -1.04 -14.01
C TYR A 255 17.25 -1.20 -15.45
N ASP A 256 16.30 -1.35 -16.34
CA ASP A 256 16.47 -1.19 -17.77
C ASP A 256 15.79 0.13 -18.17
N PRO A 257 16.55 1.19 -18.51
CA PRO A 257 15.97 2.47 -18.92
C PRO A 257 15.15 2.38 -20.21
N SER A 258 15.24 1.27 -20.95
CA SER A 258 14.40 0.97 -22.11
C SER A 258 13.08 0.30 -21.76
N HIS A 259 12.93 -0.21 -20.52
CA HIS A 259 11.72 -0.84 -20.03
C HIS A 259 10.87 0.15 -19.24
N PRO A 260 9.58 0.31 -19.55
CA PRO A 260 8.72 1.32 -18.89
C PRO A 260 8.52 1.11 -17.39
N THR A 261 8.93 0.00 -16.83
CA THR A 261 8.78 -0.39 -15.43
C THR A 261 10.11 -0.61 -14.71
N GLY A 262 11.17 0.07 -15.12
CA GLY A 262 12.52 -0.16 -14.59
C GLY A 262 12.59 -0.32 -13.08
N TYR A 263 12.83 -1.54 -12.60
CA TYR A 263 13.05 -1.80 -11.17
C TYR A 263 14.49 -1.55 -10.80
N GLU A 264 14.68 -0.90 -9.70
CA GLU A 264 16.00 -0.71 -9.16
C GLU A 264 16.32 -1.67 -8.01
N TYR A 265 15.28 -2.08 -7.28
CA TYR A 265 15.39 -2.98 -6.14
C TYR A 265 14.28 -4.02 -6.18
N MET A 266 14.62 -5.28 -5.85
CA MET A 266 13.65 -6.32 -5.58
C MET A 266 13.82 -6.77 -4.14
N GLN A 267 12.82 -6.50 -3.31
CA GLN A 267 12.87 -6.78 -1.89
C GLN A 267 12.49 -8.23 -1.58
N TYR A 268 13.26 -8.87 -0.72
CA TYR A 268 12.98 -10.21 -0.21
C TYR A 268 12.93 -10.19 1.32
N SER A 269 11.96 -10.86 1.87
CA SER A 269 11.84 -11.06 3.32
C SER A 269 12.63 -12.26 3.83
N LYS A 270 12.95 -13.21 2.94
CA LYS A 270 13.80 -14.36 3.25
C LYS A 270 14.74 -14.65 2.10
N TYR A 271 16.02 -14.82 2.42
CA TYR A 271 17.08 -15.26 1.52
C TYR A 271 17.61 -16.61 1.97
N PRO A 272 17.78 -17.60 1.08
CA PRO A 272 18.56 -18.78 1.40
C PRO A 272 20.03 -18.41 1.58
N THR A 273 20.77 -19.14 2.43
CA THR A 273 22.19 -18.88 2.71
C THR A 273 23.06 -18.89 1.44
N SER A 274 22.72 -19.72 0.46
CA SER A 274 23.35 -19.78 -0.86
C SER A 274 23.18 -18.51 -1.70
N MET A 275 22.23 -17.66 -1.35
CA MET A 275 21.92 -16.40 -2.03
C MET A 275 22.03 -15.18 -1.10
N SER A 276 23.07 -15.18 -0.24
CA SER A 276 23.34 -14.01 0.61
C SER A 276 23.56 -12.76 -0.23
N PRO A 277 22.69 -11.72 -0.09
CA PRO A 277 22.64 -10.62 -1.04
C PRO A 277 23.75 -9.58 -0.86
N GLU A 278 24.05 -8.83 -1.91
CA GLU A 278 24.63 -7.50 -1.81
C GLU A 278 23.48 -6.50 -1.64
N LEU A 279 23.26 -6.01 -0.44
CA LEU A 279 22.19 -5.08 -0.14
C LEU A 279 22.55 -3.68 -0.64
N LYS A 280 21.66 -3.10 -1.43
CA LYS A 280 21.60 -1.68 -1.78
C LYS A 280 20.49 -1.02 -0.98
N PHE A 281 20.62 0.25 -0.69
CA PHE A 281 19.65 0.97 0.14
C PHE A 281 19.25 2.29 -0.48
N SER A 282 17.93 2.55 -0.52
CA SER A 282 17.38 3.87 -0.79
C SER A 282 16.20 4.19 0.09
N ALA A 283 15.88 5.47 0.23
CA ALA A 283 14.67 5.92 0.87
C ALA A 283 14.20 7.24 0.25
N GLY A 284 12.90 7.43 0.17
CA GLY A 284 12.32 8.72 -0.11
C GLY A 284 12.49 9.65 1.09
N ALA A 285 12.93 10.87 0.85
CA ALA A 285 12.96 11.94 1.84
C ALA A 285 12.06 13.08 1.36
N THR A 286 11.08 13.46 2.17
CA THR A 286 10.10 14.51 1.85
C THR A 286 10.24 15.66 2.83
N ASN A 287 10.42 16.87 2.32
CA ASN A 287 10.42 18.07 3.15
C ASN A 287 8.96 18.49 3.44
N LEU A 288 8.47 18.17 4.63
CA LEU A 288 7.15 18.56 5.12
C LEU A 288 7.18 19.95 5.78
N GLY A 289 8.37 20.51 5.97
CA GLY A 289 8.58 21.82 6.56
C GLY A 289 8.36 22.99 5.61
N GLY A 290 8.28 24.20 6.15
CA GLY A 290 8.11 25.45 5.39
C GLY A 290 9.42 26.05 4.88
N ALA A 291 10.58 25.57 5.33
CA ALA A 291 11.91 26.03 4.92
C ALA A 291 12.64 24.97 4.07
N VAL A 292 13.62 25.42 3.27
CA VAL A 292 14.50 24.52 2.52
C VAL A 292 15.37 23.76 3.52
N GLN A 293 15.44 22.43 3.38
CA GLN A 293 16.34 21.58 4.14
C GLN A 293 17.64 21.35 3.37
N SER A 294 18.77 21.39 4.07
CA SER A 294 20.09 21.25 3.46
C SER A 294 20.87 20.06 4.02
N ASP A 295 21.84 19.57 3.25
CA ASP A 295 22.64 18.39 3.59
C ASP A 295 21.80 17.16 3.96
N CYS A 296 20.61 17.00 3.33
CA CYS A 296 19.72 15.89 3.56
C CYS A 296 20.39 14.57 3.16
N ARG A 297 20.43 13.59 4.07
CA ARG A 297 21.12 12.31 3.90
C ARG A 297 20.29 11.14 4.40
N LEU A 298 20.49 10.00 3.78
CA LEU A 298 20.01 8.71 4.26
C LEU A 298 21.10 8.02 5.10
N PHE A 299 20.73 7.48 6.23
CA PHE A 299 21.51 6.56 7.07
C PHE A 299 20.77 5.24 7.22
N VAL A 300 21.48 4.13 7.16
CA VAL A 300 20.89 2.80 7.30
C VAL A 300 21.75 1.96 8.20
N ASP A 301 21.21 1.50 9.32
CA ASP A 301 21.86 0.57 10.22
C ASP A 301 21.34 -0.85 9.96
N LEU A 302 22.25 -1.78 9.74
CA LEU A 302 21.98 -3.20 9.64
C LEU A 302 22.34 -3.88 10.99
N LEU A 303 21.32 -4.45 11.63
CA LEU A 303 21.46 -5.07 12.94
C LEU A 303 21.10 -6.56 12.90
N GLN A 304 21.94 -7.41 13.50
CA GLN A 304 21.60 -8.83 13.68
C GLN A 304 20.75 -9.04 14.93
N GLN A 305 19.65 -9.78 14.79
CA GLN A 305 18.75 -10.12 15.88
C GLN A 305 19.10 -11.52 16.47
N PRO A 306 18.80 -11.81 17.75
CA PRO A 306 18.21 -10.89 18.76
C PRO A 306 19.26 -10.01 19.48
N SER A 307 20.55 -10.11 19.14
CA SER A 307 21.63 -9.41 19.85
C SER A 307 21.54 -7.89 19.72
N GLY A 308 20.95 -7.37 18.63
CA GLY A 308 20.98 -5.96 18.28
C GLY A 308 22.37 -5.46 17.87
N ALA A 309 23.31 -6.37 17.57
CA ALA A 309 24.65 -5.99 17.13
C ALA A 309 24.58 -5.29 15.76
N VAL A 310 25.12 -4.09 15.68
CA VAL A 310 25.27 -3.35 14.42
C VAL A 310 26.38 -4.03 13.61
N LEU A 311 26.00 -4.52 12.42
CA LEU A 311 26.93 -5.17 11.48
C LEU A 311 27.47 -4.19 10.45
N HIS A 312 26.66 -3.19 10.09
CA HIS A 312 27.02 -2.19 9.10
C HIS A 312 26.24 -0.90 9.34
N GLU A 313 26.89 0.22 9.06
CA GLU A 313 26.28 1.54 9.04
C GLU A 313 26.55 2.12 7.64
N ALA A 314 25.50 2.29 6.86
CA ALA A 314 25.57 2.91 5.55
C ALA A 314 25.07 4.36 5.62
N ALA A 315 25.64 5.23 4.79
CA ALA A 315 25.21 6.61 4.67
C ALA A 315 25.31 7.11 3.22
N SER A 316 24.51 8.12 2.90
CA SER A 316 24.66 8.87 1.64
C SER A 316 26.06 9.51 1.56
N ILE A 317 26.67 9.42 0.38
CA ILE A 317 28.01 10.01 0.14
C ILE A 317 27.92 11.53 0.13
N GLU A 318 26.84 12.07 -0.45
CA GLU A 318 26.57 13.50 -0.57
C GLU A 318 25.27 13.86 0.11
N GLY A 319 25.15 15.09 0.60
CA GLY A 319 23.91 15.67 1.08
C GLY A 319 23.22 16.47 -0.01
N PHE A 320 21.91 16.50 0.04
CA PHE A 320 21.06 17.16 -0.95
C PHE A 320 20.29 18.32 -0.35
N TRP A 321 19.76 19.19 -1.20
CA TRP A 321 18.84 20.25 -0.81
C TRP A 321 17.45 19.84 -1.24
N ILE A 322 16.48 19.93 -0.32
CA ILE A 322 15.08 19.57 -0.58
C ILE A 322 14.20 20.77 -0.26
N ASN A 323 13.49 21.27 -1.26
CA ASN A 323 12.61 22.42 -1.10
C ASN A 323 11.31 21.99 -0.37
N PRO A 324 10.57 22.96 0.25
CA PRO A 324 9.27 22.67 0.84
C PRO A 324 8.33 21.93 -0.10
N GLY A 325 7.80 20.79 0.36
CA GLY A 325 6.93 19.92 -0.41
C GLY A 325 7.60 19.03 -1.46
N GLU A 326 8.92 19.14 -1.62
CA GLU A 326 9.69 18.29 -2.55
C GLU A 326 10.03 16.95 -1.88
N SER A 327 10.00 15.90 -2.68
CA SER A 327 10.47 14.55 -2.31
C SER A 327 11.65 14.17 -3.18
N LEU A 328 12.67 13.58 -2.59
CA LEU A 328 13.87 13.11 -3.28
C LEU A 328 14.21 11.69 -2.81
N GLU A 329 14.57 10.81 -3.75
CA GLU A 329 15.15 9.52 -3.42
C GLU A 329 16.62 9.69 -3.02
N LEU A 330 16.95 9.33 -1.78
CA LEU A 330 18.30 9.31 -1.25
C LEU A 330 18.84 7.87 -1.25
N ARG A 331 20.14 7.70 -1.53
CA ARG A 331 20.81 6.40 -1.59
C ARG A 331 21.97 6.35 -0.62
N ALA A 332 22.12 5.20 0.08
CA ALA A 332 23.24 4.91 0.93
C ALA A 332 24.17 3.86 0.29
N GLY A 333 25.34 3.65 0.90
CA GLY A 333 26.33 2.67 0.42
C GLY A 333 25.82 1.22 0.49
N ASN A 334 26.39 0.35 -0.34
CA ASN A 334 26.05 -1.06 -0.42
C ASN A 334 26.72 -1.88 0.69
N PHE A 335 26.15 -3.05 1.00
CA PHE A 335 26.75 -4.00 1.94
C PHE A 335 26.56 -5.46 1.48
N GLN A 336 27.69 -6.20 1.35
CA GLN A 336 27.65 -7.63 1.07
C GLN A 336 27.34 -8.40 2.35
N MET A 337 26.20 -9.09 2.37
CA MET A 337 25.80 -9.93 3.48
C MET A 337 26.68 -11.19 3.60
N ALA A 338 26.99 -11.57 4.84
CA ALA A 338 27.54 -12.90 5.10
C ALA A 338 26.41 -13.94 5.16
N PRO A 339 26.64 -15.21 4.73
CA PRO A 339 25.65 -16.28 4.73
C PRO A 339 25.38 -16.84 6.14
N VAL A 340 25.04 -15.97 7.08
CA VAL A 340 24.78 -16.34 8.47
C VAL A 340 23.27 -16.36 8.70
N GLN A 341 22.76 -17.51 9.11
CA GLN A 341 21.33 -17.66 9.44
C GLN A 341 20.97 -16.81 10.65
N ALA A 342 20.13 -15.84 10.44
CA ALA A 342 19.60 -14.97 11.48
C ALA A 342 18.43 -14.13 10.94
N GLU A 343 17.70 -13.51 11.85
CA GLU A 343 16.86 -12.35 11.55
C GLU A 343 17.75 -11.11 11.55
N TYR A 344 17.51 -10.23 10.58
CA TYR A 344 18.19 -8.94 10.45
C TYR A 344 17.16 -7.81 10.45
N LYS A 345 17.53 -6.71 11.12
CA LYS A 345 16.77 -5.47 11.12
C LYS A 345 17.52 -4.44 10.29
N LEU A 346 16.81 -3.78 9.39
CA LEU A 346 17.25 -2.54 8.74
C LEU A 346 16.54 -1.37 9.41
N ALA A 347 17.29 -0.39 9.88
CA ALA A 347 16.79 0.84 10.44
C ALA A 347 17.21 2.00 9.51
N PHE A 348 16.24 2.58 8.83
CA PHE A 348 16.42 3.71 7.94
C PHE A 348 16.19 5.01 8.69
N ARG A 349 17.02 6.01 8.45
CA ARG A 349 16.86 7.35 9.01
C ARG A 349 17.27 8.39 7.98
N VAL A 350 16.41 9.39 7.77
CA VAL A 350 16.78 10.61 7.06
C VAL A 350 17.16 11.69 8.06
N ASP A 351 18.13 12.53 7.70
CA ASP A 351 18.69 13.58 8.55
C ASP A 351 19.07 14.79 7.70
N GLN A 352 19.16 15.96 8.31
CA GLN A 352 19.42 17.24 7.66
C GLN A 352 20.34 18.12 8.50
N GLN A 353 20.84 19.23 7.94
CA GLN A 353 21.71 20.15 8.66
C GLN A 353 20.93 21.01 9.65
N GLU A 354 19.71 21.40 9.32
CA GLU A 354 18.82 22.20 10.16
C GLU A 354 18.38 21.39 11.38
N THR A 355 18.03 22.10 12.47
CA THR A 355 17.48 21.42 13.64
C THR A 355 16.10 20.89 13.33
N GLU A 356 15.93 19.58 13.39
CA GLU A 356 14.66 18.89 13.18
C GLU A 356 13.64 19.28 14.26
N GLU A 357 12.40 19.53 13.85
CA GLU A 357 11.31 19.91 14.74
C GLU A 357 10.32 18.76 14.96
N ASP A 358 10.34 17.70 14.10
CA ASP A 358 9.56 16.46 14.28
C ASP A 358 10.41 15.22 14.00
N GLU A 359 11.11 14.72 15.00
CA GLU A 359 11.95 13.50 14.88
C GLU A 359 11.13 12.20 14.76
N THR A 360 9.79 12.25 14.82
CA THR A 360 8.95 11.03 14.88
C THR A 360 8.72 10.41 13.51
N ASN A 361 8.94 11.14 12.42
CA ASN A 361 8.69 10.75 11.04
C ASN A 361 9.96 10.54 10.20
N ASN A 362 11.17 10.72 10.80
CA ASN A 362 12.46 10.60 10.12
C ASN A 362 12.96 9.16 10.00
N ASN A 363 12.30 8.20 10.66
CA ASN A 363 12.81 6.85 10.81
C ASN A 363 11.79 5.82 10.36
N ASP A 364 12.29 4.75 9.73
CA ASP A 364 11.49 3.54 9.45
C ASP A 364 12.34 2.28 9.63
N THR A 365 11.69 1.12 9.77
CA THR A 365 12.39 -0.13 9.99
C THR A 365 11.73 -1.30 9.29
N THR A 366 12.57 -2.22 8.80
CA THR A 366 12.09 -3.49 8.26
C THR A 366 12.97 -4.65 8.74
N TYR A 367 12.49 -5.87 8.49
CA TYR A 367 13.19 -7.10 8.85
C TYR A 367 13.25 -8.04 7.66
N PHE A 368 14.33 -8.79 7.59
CA PHE A 368 14.47 -9.92 6.68
C PHE A 368 15.24 -11.06 7.36
N PHE A 369 15.20 -12.25 6.77
CA PHE A 369 15.87 -13.43 7.29
C PHE A 369 16.86 -13.99 6.28
N ILE A 370 18.01 -14.46 6.76
CA ILE A 370 18.82 -15.45 6.05
C ILE A 370 18.53 -16.80 6.68
N ASN A 371 18.16 -17.78 5.86
CA ASN A 371 17.78 -19.13 6.27
C ASN A 371 18.33 -20.18 5.30
N ASP A 372 18.11 -21.48 5.56
CA ASP A 372 18.72 -22.53 4.74
C ASP A 372 18.09 -22.68 3.36
N VAL A 373 16.76 -22.59 3.27
CA VAL A 373 16.05 -23.20 2.14
C VAL A 373 14.94 -22.37 1.54
N GLN A 374 14.44 -21.33 2.22
CA GLN A 374 13.26 -20.60 1.74
C GLN A 374 13.62 -19.26 1.16
N TYR A 375 13.03 -18.95 0.00
CA TYR A 375 13.11 -17.66 -0.68
C TYR A 375 11.72 -17.03 -0.73
N ALA A 376 11.55 -15.86 -0.14
CA ALA A 376 10.26 -15.21 0.02
C ALA A 376 10.37 -13.70 -0.18
N ARG A 377 9.32 -13.13 -0.76
CA ARG A 377 9.17 -11.68 -0.95
C ARG A 377 8.15 -11.06 -0.01
N ASP A 378 7.12 -11.82 0.36
CA ASP A 378 6.03 -11.34 1.21
C ASP A 378 6.50 -10.91 2.60
N ARG A 379 5.68 -10.09 3.29
CA ARG A 379 6.00 -9.52 4.62
C ARG A 379 5.78 -10.50 5.78
N LEU A 380 5.84 -11.79 5.52
CA LEU A 380 5.86 -12.89 6.49
C LEU A 380 4.50 -13.24 7.15
N TYR A 381 3.50 -12.41 7.10
CA TYR A 381 2.16 -12.70 7.63
C TYR A 381 1.08 -12.12 6.71
N ALA A 382 -0.07 -12.76 6.68
CA ALA A 382 -1.19 -12.31 5.87
C ALA A 382 -1.67 -10.92 6.32
N SER A 383 -1.84 -10.01 5.37
CA SER A 383 -2.52 -8.74 5.59
C SER A 383 -4.05 -8.94 5.59
N ALA A 384 -4.80 -7.88 5.82
CA ALA A 384 -6.26 -7.91 5.68
C ALA A 384 -6.72 -8.03 4.21
N VAL A 385 -5.78 -8.05 3.27
CA VAL A 385 -6.06 -8.09 1.84
C VAL A 385 -5.92 -9.51 1.32
N TYR A 386 -6.90 -9.91 0.53
CA TYR A 386 -6.95 -11.21 -0.12
C TYR A 386 -7.37 -11.01 -1.57
N LEU A 387 -6.72 -11.69 -2.49
CA LEU A 387 -7.10 -11.69 -3.89
C LEU A 387 -7.72 -13.05 -4.24
N GLY A 388 -8.97 -13.02 -4.70
CA GLY A 388 -9.71 -14.20 -5.13
C GLY A 388 -10.13 -14.13 -6.59
N THR A 389 -10.90 -15.11 -7.02
CA THR A 389 -11.52 -15.13 -8.34
C THR A 389 -12.42 -13.92 -8.53
N PRO A 390 -12.41 -13.28 -9.72
CA PRO A 390 -13.38 -12.23 -10.05
C PRO A 390 -14.82 -12.77 -9.98
N GLU A 391 -15.78 -11.89 -9.72
CA GLU A 391 -17.21 -12.24 -9.65
C GLU A 391 -17.78 -12.89 -10.92
N GLN A 392 -17.08 -12.85 -12.03
CA GLN A 392 -17.39 -13.59 -13.26
C GLN A 392 -16.75 -14.97 -13.21
N ALA A 393 -17.21 -15.79 -12.28
CA ALA A 393 -16.76 -17.13 -12.03
C ALA A 393 -17.03 -18.04 -13.22
N ASP A 394 -16.03 -18.51 -13.86
CA ASP A 394 -15.86 -19.65 -14.78
C ASP A 394 -14.47 -19.55 -15.42
N ILE A 395 -13.59 -18.69 -14.85
CA ILE A 395 -12.26 -18.43 -15.40
C ILE A 395 -11.22 -19.00 -14.44
N GLU A 396 -10.45 -19.95 -14.94
CA GLU A 396 -9.21 -20.37 -14.29
C GLU A 396 -8.26 -19.17 -14.16
N TYR A 397 -7.62 -19.01 -13.01
CA TYR A 397 -6.61 -17.97 -12.81
C TYR A 397 -5.43 -18.47 -12.00
N GLU A 398 -4.30 -17.78 -12.11
CA GLU A 398 -3.12 -17.99 -11.27
C GLU A 398 -2.52 -16.66 -10.84
N LEU A 399 -1.87 -16.65 -9.68
CA LEU A 399 -1.18 -15.49 -9.18
C LEU A 399 0.12 -15.88 -8.46
N GLY A 400 1.08 -14.97 -8.49
CA GLY A 400 2.39 -15.26 -7.93
C GLY A 400 3.39 -14.11 -8.04
N ASN A 401 4.64 -14.45 -7.78
CA ASN A 401 5.75 -13.50 -7.70
C ASN A 401 6.86 -13.87 -8.68
N VAL A 402 7.56 -12.85 -9.15
CA VAL A 402 8.85 -13.00 -9.85
C VAL A 402 9.97 -13.10 -8.82
N PHE A 403 10.87 -14.03 -9.04
CA PHE A 403 12.09 -14.24 -8.26
C PHE A 403 13.31 -14.23 -9.17
N HIS A 404 14.41 -13.66 -8.71
CA HIS A 404 15.68 -13.68 -9.41
C HIS A 404 16.70 -14.55 -8.69
N ILE A 405 17.34 -15.47 -9.42
CA ILE A 405 18.41 -16.34 -8.89
C ILE A 405 19.75 -15.67 -9.20
N THR A 406 20.36 -15.05 -8.18
CA THR A 406 21.51 -14.15 -8.38
C THR A 406 22.86 -14.83 -8.30
N ALA A 407 23.06 -15.76 -7.36
CA ALA A 407 24.39 -16.20 -6.95
C ALA A 407 24.84 -17.53 -7.58
N GLU A 408 24.04 -18.59 -7.46
CA GLU A 408 24.38 -19.94 -7.92
C GLU A 408 23.15 -20.70 -8.40
N ASP A 409 23.37 -21.77 -9.17
CA ASP A 409 22.29 -22.65 -9.61
C ASP A 409 21.64 -23.34 -8.43
N LEU A 410 20.31 -23.29 -8.35
CA LEU A 410 19.54 -23.86 -7.26
C LEU A 410 18.50 -24.86 -7.77
N THR A 411 18.04 -25.74 -6.89
CA THR A 411 16.99 -26.71 -7.21
C THR A 411 15.75 -26.40 -6.38
N CYS A 412 14.65 -26.03 -7.04
CA CYS A 412 13.36 -25.80 -6.39
C CYS A 412 12.64 -27.13 -6.17
N HIS A 413 12.36 -27.48 -4.90
CA HIS A 413 11.70 -28.73 -4.51
C HIS A 413 10.21 -28.56 -4.29
N SER A 414 9.77 -27.41 -3.83
CA SER A 414 8.37 -27.13 -3.53
C SER A 414 8.09 -25.63 -3.53
N LEU A 415 6.82 -25.30 -3.60
CA LEU A 415 6.31 -23.96 -3.33
C LEU A 415 5.56 -23.94 -2.01
N THR A 416 5.47 -22.77 -1.42
CA THR A 416 4.67 -22.56 -0.21
C THR A 416 3.66 -21.46 -0.50
N VAL A 417 2.39 -21.68 -0.14
CA VAL A 417 1.31 -20.71 -0.33
C VAL A 417 0.53 -20.52 0.98
N ALA A 418 0.08 -19.29 1.23
CA ALA A 418 -0.92 -19.00 2.24
C ALA A 418 -2.30 -18.88 1.58
N VAL A 419 -3.16 -19.85 1.84
CA VAL A 419 -4.55 -19.86 1.35
C VAL A 419 -5.38 -18.94 2.22
N GLY A 420 -6.02 -17.92 1.62
CA GLY A 420 -6.79 -16.91 2.35
C GLY A 420 -8.18 -17.37 2.75
N ILE A 421 -8.68 -16.75 3.82
CA ILE A 421 -10.09 -16.87 4.21
C ILE A 421 -11.00 -16.45 3.06
N GLY A 422 -12.09 -17.19 2.83
CA GLY A 422 -12.97 -16.97 1.68
C GLY A 422 -12.74 -17.95 0.53
N SER A 423 -11.65 -18.75 0.58
CA SER A 423 -11.51 -19.88 -0.36
C SER A 423 -12.58 -20.92 -0.14
N SER A 424 -13.07 -21.50 -1.25
CA SER A 424 -13.98 -22.65 -1.21
C SER A 424 -13.27 -23.87 -0.64
N THR A 425 -14.02 -24.70 0.08
CA THR A 425 -13.52 -25.97 0.62
C THR A 425 -14.48 -27.10 0.27
N PRO A 426 -14.14 -28.00 -0.68
CA PRO A 426 -12.87 -28.05 -1.41
C PRO A 426 -12.83 -27.09 -2.61
N ALA A 427 -11.64 -26.61 -2.94
CA ALA A 427 -11.26 -26.09 -4.25
C ALA A 427 -9.89 -26.67 -4.59
N GLN A 428 -9.58 -26.84 -5.87
CA GLN A 428 -8.30 -27.43 -6.28
C GLN A 428 -7.29 -26.36 -6.68
N ILE A 429 -6.07 -26.48 -6.12
CA ILE A 429 -4.95 -25.62 -6.46
C ILE A 429 -3.71 -26.43 -6.82
N GLU A 430 -2.88 -25.88 -7.69
CA GLU A 430 -1.54 -26.38 -8.01
C GLU A 430 -0.50 -25.27 -8.05
N GLY A 431 0.73 -25.60 -7.73
CA GLY A 431 1.88 -24.72 -7.90
C GLY A 431 2.44 -24.80 -9.31
N ARG A 432 2.84 -23.67 -9.86
CA ARG A 432 3.47 -23.55 -11.19
C ARG A 432 4.77 -22.78 -11.10
N LEU A 433 5.77 -23.21 -11.88
CA LEU A 433 7.03 -22.52 -12.01
C LEU A 433 7.37 -22.31 -13.48
N TYR A 434 7.60 -21.03 -13.83
CA TYR A 434 7.92 -20.61 -15.18
C TYR A 434 9.29 -19.96 -15.22
N ARG A 435 9.98 -20.05 -16.37
CA ARG A 435 11.00 -19.08 -16.69
C ARG A 435 10.31 -17.74 -16.94
N PHE A 436 10.91 -16.66 -16.45
CA PHE A 436 10.37 -15.31 -16.64
C PHE A 436 11.31 -14.50 -17.52
N ASP A 437 10.77 -13.91 -18.58
CA ASP A 437 11.52 -13.03 -19.45
C ASP A 437 11.35 -11.58 -18.97
N ILE A 438 12.37 -11.07 -18.30
CA ILE A 438 12.40 -9.70 -17.77
C ILE A 438 12.18 -8.66 -18.88
N SER A 439 12.68 -8.93 -20.10
CA SER A 439 12.60 -7.97 -21.20
C SER A 439 11.20 -7.78 -21.76
N THR A 440 10.35 -8.78 -21.62
CA THR A 440 8.95 -8.76 -22.06
C THR A 440 7.96 -8.60 -20.92
N GLY A 441 8.40 -8.83 -19.67
CA GLY A 441 7.56 -8.77 -18.47
C GLY A 441 6.54 -9.90 -18.37
N VAL A 442 6.77 -11.03 -19.08
CA VAL A 442 5.86 -12.18 -19.09
C VAL A 442 6.62 -13.49 -18.87
N GLU A 443 5.88 -14.55 -18.53
CA GLU A 443 6.44 -15.90 -18.48
C GLU A 443 6.87 -16.38 -19.86
N ALA A 444 8.02 -17.03 -19.93
CA ALA A 444 8.54 -17.60 -21.19
C ALA A 444 8.11 -19.07 -21.34
N ASP A 445 8.53 -19.92 -20.39
CA ASP A 445 8.34 -21.37 -20.47
C ASP A 445 7.83 -21.93 -19.13
N LEU A 446 6.78 -22.75 -19.15
CA LEU A 446 6.38 -23.57 -18.01
C LEU A 446 7.41 -24.67 -17.78
N LEU A 447 8.12 -24.64 -16.66
CA LEU A 447 9.15 -25.62 -16.30
C LEU A 447 8.58 -26.81 -15.55
N GLY A 448 7.49 -26.63 -14.80
CA GLY A 448 6.81 -27.71 -14.10
C GLY A 448 5.63 -27.25 -13.25
N THR A 449 4.81 -28.25 -12.89
CA THR A 449 3.66 -28.10 -12.01
C THR A 449 3.76 -29.08 -10.84
N THR A 450 3.16 -28.74 -9.72
CA THR A 450 2.95 -29.70 -8.62
C THR A 450 1.69 -30.52 -8.86
N PRO A 451 1.56 -31.71 -8.26
CA PRO A 451 0.25 -32.37 -8.19
C PRO A 451 -0.79 -31.44 -7.56
N PRO A 452 -2.04 -31.45 -8.09
CA PRO A 452 -3.14 -30.69 -7.47
C PRO A 452 -3.44 -31.16 -6.06
N ILE A 453 -3.84 -30.22 -5.20
CA ILE A 453 -4.34 -30.52 -3.86
C ILE A 453 -5.69 -29.86 -3.62
N ASP A 454 -6.52 -30.49 -2.79
CA ASP A 454 -7.78 -29.92 -2.32
C ASP A 454 -7.55 -28.97 -1.14
N ILE A 455 -8.13 -27.78 -1.19
CA ILE A 455 -8.11 -26.85 -0.07
C ILE A 455 -8.97 -27.41 1.07
N SER A 456 -8.43 -27.39 2.28
CA SER A 456 -9.14 -27.74 3.51
C SER A 456 -9.25 -26.54 4.44
N THR A 457 -10.21 -26.57 5.36
CA THR A 457 -10.43 -25.49 6.33
C THR A 457 -9.22 -25.20 7.23
N SER A 458 -8.33 -26.20 7.42
CA SER A 458 -7.10 -26.03 8.21
C SER A 458 -6.00 -25.25 7.49
N MET A 459 -6.15 -24.98 6.20
CA MET A 459 -5.21 -24.21 5.38
C MET A 459 -5.56 -22.72 5.35
N LEU A 460 -6.77 -22.33 5.79
CA LEU A 460 -7.28 -20.98 5.66
C LEU A 460 -6.59 -20.00 6.63
N ASN A 461 -6.07 -18.92 6.08
CA ASN A 461 -5.46 -17.82 6.82
C ASN A 461 -6.46 -16.69 7.04
N GLY A 462 -6.61 -16.26 8.29
CA GLY A 462 -7.18 -14.96 8.63
C GLY A 462 -6.12 -13.87 8.70
N TYR A 463 -6.54 -12.65 9.06
CA TYR A 463 -5.64 -11.51 9.21
C TYR A 463 -4.51 -11.79 10.21
N GLY A 464 -3.28 -11.62 9.74
CA GLY A 464 -2.07 -11.83 10.55
C GLY A 464 -1.69 -13.31 10.78
N ASP A 465 -2.38 -14.26 10.18
CA ASP A 465 -2.04 -15.68 10.28
C ASP A 465 -0.90 -16.04 9.31
N GLN A 466 -0.16 -17.11 9.65
CA GLN A 466 0.92 -17.67 8.82
C GLN A 466 0.74 -19.18 8.64
N ILE A 467 -0.44 -19.63 8.28
CA ILE A 467 -0.67 -21.03 7.94
C ILE A 467 -0.19 -21.24 6.51
N LEU A 468 0.88 -21.98 6.35
CA LEU A 468 1.52 -22.20 5.06
C LEU A 468 1.24 -23.61 4.56
N THR A 469 0.83 -23.71 3.30
CA THR A 469 0.58 -24.98 2.60
C THR A 469 1.70 -25.23 1.60
N ASN A 470 2.27 -26.44 1.61
CA ASN A 470 3.35 -26.80 0.70
C ASN A 470 2.80 -27.55 -0.51
N LEU A 471 3.25 -27.12 -1.68
CA LEU A 471 2.98 -27.70 -2.98
C LEU A 471 4.30 -28.29 -3.50
N VAL A 472 4.42 -29.63 -3.49
CA VAL A 472 5.69 -30.33 -3.74
C VAL A 472 5.76 -30.80 -5.18
N PHE A 473 6.85 -30.48 -5.88
CA PHE A 473 7.08 -31.00 -7.24
C PHE A 473 7.45 -32.48 -7.19
N ASP A 474 6.85 -33.30 -8.07
CA ASP A 474 7.22 -34.72 -8.21
C ASP A 474 8.69 -34.88 -8.63
N THR A 475 9.17 -33.96 -9.43
CA THR A 475 10.58 -33.84 -9.83
C THR A 475 11.04 -32.43 -9.53
N PRO A 476 12.05 -32.24 -8.67
CA PRO A 476 12.61 -30.94 -8.38
C PRO A 476 13.11 -30.23 -9.65
N ILE A 477 12.94 -28.92 -9.71
CA ILE A 477 13.21 -28.11 -10.91
C ILE A 477 14.53 -27.37 -10.74
N GLN A 478 15.46 -27.51 -11.71
CA GLN A 478 16.72 -26.78 -11.73
C GLN A 478 16.51 -25.35 -12.17
N LEU A 479 17.05 -24.40 -11.40
CA LEU A 479 17.07 -22.98 -11.67
C LEU A 479 18.51 -22.51 -11.85
N PHE A 480 18.73 -21.58 -12.78
CA PHE A 480 20.06 -21.12 -13.16
C PHE A 480 20.34 -19.71 -12.65
N ALA A 481 21.57 -19.48 -12.21
CA ALA A 481 22.02 -18.17 -11.78
C ALA A 481 21.94 -17.15 -12.93
N GLY A 482 21.53 -15.94 -12.62
CA GLY A 482 21.31 -14.85 -13.58
C GLY A 482 19.94 -14.87 -14.26
N GLU A 483 19.10 -15.88 -14.01
CA GLU A 483 17.76 -15.97 -14.62
C GLU A 483 16.67 -15.58 -13.61
N ALA A 484 15.54 -15.10 -14.14
CA ALA A 484 14.34 -14.83 -13.38
C ALA A 484 13.26 -15.90 -13.60
N TYR A 485 12.44 -16.11 -12.59
CA TYR A 485 11.40 -17.11 -12.58
C TYR A 485 10.11 -16.54 -12.01
N TYR A 486 8.99 -16.84 -12.67
CA TYR A 486 7.67 -16.58 -12.13
C TYR A 486 7.15 -17.83 -11.41
N VAL A 487 6.76 -17.64 -10.16
CA VAL A 487 6.29 -18.70 -9.28
C VAL A 487 4.87 -18.38 -8.86
N SER A 488 3.93 -19.25 -9.18
CA SER A 488 2.51 -19.00 -9.01
C SER A 488 1.76 -20.17 -8.37
N VAL A 489 0.57 -19.88 -7.92
CA VAL A 489 -0.45 -20.85 -7.55
C VAL A 489 -1.67 -20.64 -8.42
N ALA A 490 -2.13 -21.70 -9.08
CA ALA A 490 -3.27 -21.69 -9.97
C ALA A 490 -4.49 -22.31 -9.30
N SER A 491 -5.67 -21.74 -9.51
CA SER A 491 -6.97 -22.34 -9.30
C SER A 491 -7.32 -23.21 -10.52
N LEU A 492 -7.65 -24.46 -10.32
CA LEU A 492 -7.89 -25.42 -11.43
C LEU A 492 -9.33 -25.48 -11.90
N ASP A 493 -10.26 -24.96 -11.13
CA ASP A 493 -11.64 -24.84 -11.55
C ASP A 493 -12.11 -23.41 -11.36
N GLY A 494 -12.85 -22.89 -12.34
CA GLY A 494 -13.41 -21.53 -12.27
C GLY A 494 -14.69 -21.43 -11.45
N VAL A 495 -15.16 -22.54 -10.86
CA VAL A 495 -16.43 -22.61 -10.12
C VAL A 495 -16.19 -22.38 -8.64
N ASP A 496 -15.09 -22.92 -8.12
CA ASP A 496 -14.72 -22.81 -6.72
C ASP A 496 -13.72 -21.68 -6.50
N ASN A 497 -13.99 -20.85 -5.51
CA ASN A 497 -13.16 -19.68 -5.24
C ASN A 497 -11.85 -20.09 -4.54
N PHE A 498 -10.72 -19.77 -5.14
CA PHE A 498 -9.43 -19.76 -4.47
C PHE A 498 -9.08 -18.32 -4.14
N VAL A 499 -8.70 -18.05 -2.91
CA VAL A 499 -8.24 -16.76 -2.41
C VAL A 499 -6.83 -16.92 -1.90
N CYS A 500 -5.89 -16.09 -2.39
CA CYS A 500 -4.53 -16.04 -1.88
C CYS A 500 -4.40 -14.93 -0.84
N ALA A 501 -3.73 -15.21 0.27
CA ALA A 501 -3.34 -14.19 1.22
C ALA A 501 -2.24 -13.31 0.62
N MET A 502 -2.34 -12.01 0.84
CA MET A 502 -1.39 -11.02 0.35
C MET A 502 -0.62 -10.42 1.53
N ALA A 503 0.64 -10.08 1.36
CA ALA A 503 1.46 -9.50 2.42
C ALA A 503 2.60 -8.64 1.89
N GLY A 504 2.44 -7.33 2.01
CA GLY A 504 3.43 -6.34 1.56
C GLY A 504 3.14 -5.82 0.16
N ILE A 505 3.92 -4.84 -0.25
CA ILE A 505 3.81 -4.15 -1.54
C ILE A 505 4.73 -4.80 -2.53
N ALA A 506 4.25 -4.91 -3.75
CA ALA A 506 5.01 -5.39 -4.86
C ALA A 506 5.65 -4.21 -5.60
N GLU A 507 6.92 -4.34 -5.94
CA GLU A 507 7.56 -3.51 -6.95
C GLU A 507 6.88 -3.76 -8.30
N GLU A 508 6.72 -2.73 -9.09
CA GLU A 508 5.95 -2.77 -10.34
C GLU A 508 6.40 -3.93 -11.25
N GLY A 509 5.44 -4.75 -11.71
CA GLY A 509 5.65 -5.90 -12.60
C GLY A 509 6.30 -7.13 -11.98
N THR A 510 6.52 -7.16 -10.67
CA THR A 510 7.14 -8.30 -9.98
C THR A 510 6.15 -9.23 -9.28
N ALA A 511 4.90 -8.84 -9.18
CA ALA A 511 3.80 -9.69 -8.77
C ALA A 511 2.72 -9.64 -9.85
N LEU A 512 2.22 -10.80 -10.24
CA LEU A 512 1.34 -10.93 -11.39
C LEU A 512 0.14 -11.82 -11.08
N VAL A 513 -0.97 -11.52 -11.74
CA VAL A 513 -2.12 -12.41 -11.84
C VAL A 513 -2.43 -12.66 -13.31
N ARG A 514 -2.74 -13.89 -13.66
CA ARG A 514 -3.19 -14.28 -15.00
C ARG A 514 -4.60 -14.85 -14.94
N TYR A 515 -5.46 -14.30 -15.78
CA TYR A 515 -6.76 -14.87 -16.08
C TYR A 515 -6.67 -15.61 -17.43
N PHE A 516 -7.01 -16.89 -17.43
CA PHE A 516 -6.90 -17.69 -18.64
C PHE A 516 -7.92 -17.28 -19.71
N PRO A 517 -7.55 -17.36 -21.02
CA PRO A 517 -6.30 -17.99 -21.47
C PRO A 517 -5.07 -17.08 -21.50
N ASN A 518 -5.17 -15.74 -21.54
CA ASN A 518 -3.98 -14.92 -21.79
C ASN A 518 -4.01 -13.49 -21.23
N ASN A 519 -4.83 -13.19 -20.23
CA ASN A 519 -4.90 -11.84 -19.68
C ASN A 519 -4.00 -11.71 -18.45
N TRP A 520 -2.88 -11.00 -18.60
CA TRP A 520 -1.94 -10.70 -17.53
C TRP A 520 -2.18 -9.31 -16.93
N TYR A 521 -2.04 -9.23 -15.61
CA TYR A 521 -2.14 -7.98 -14.87
C TYR A 521 -1.07 -7.93 -13.78
N TYR A 522 -0.56 -6.75 -13.49
CA TYR A 522 0.32 -6.53 -12.34
C TYR A 522 -0.49 -6.37 -11.06
N LEU A 523 0.09 -6.83 -9.96
CA LEU A 523 -0.45 -6.69 -8.62
C LEU A 523 0.37 -5.64 -7.87
N ASP A 524 -0.31 -4.80 -7.08
CA ASP A 524 0.31 -3.84 -6.19
C ASP A 524 0.76 -4.46 -4.87
N MET A 525 0.31 -5.69 -4.59
CA MET A 525 0.63 -6.43 -3.38
C MET A 525 1.25 -7.79 -3.71
N LEU A 526 2.08 -8.25 -2.78
CA LEU A 526 2.78 -9.53 -2.90
C LEU A 526 1.88 -10.69 -2.48
N PRO A 527 1.53 -11.63 -3.38
CA PRO A 527 0.97 -12.93 -2.99
C PRO A 527 1.93 -13.67 -2.06
N MET A 528 1.39 -14.28 -1.01
CA MET A 528 2.20 -15.14 -0.14
C MET A 528 2.48 -16.48 -0.82
N VAL A 529 3.33 -16.42 -1.85
CA VAL A 529 3.84 -17.56 -2.61
C VAL A 529 5.35 -17.53 -2.57
N ARG A 530 5.97 -18.61 -2.09
CA ARG A 530 7.41 -18.71 -1.80
C ARG A 530 8.03 -19.92 -2.48
N MET A 531 9.35 -19.87 -2.76
CA MET A 531 10.14 -21.01 -3.23
C MET A 531 10.87 -21.72 -2.08
N ASN A 532 11.03 -23.04 -2.20
CA ASN A 532 11.82 -23.84 -1.26
C ASN A 532 12.87 -24.68 -2.01
N PHE A 533 14.13 -24.54 -1.59
CA PHE A 533 15.33 -25.14 -2.21
C PHE A 533 15.88 -26.37 -1.48
N GLY A 534 15.28 -26.76 -0.38
CA GLY A 534 15.65 -27.97 0.34
C GLY A 534 14.69 -29.12 0.05
N PRO A 535 15.13 -30.40 0.18
CA PRO A 535 14.22 -31.51 0.16
C PRO A 535 13.21 -31.34 1.30
N PHE A 536 11.93 -31.38 0.96
CA PHE A 536 10.87 -31.34 1.94
C PHE A 536 10.92 -32.65 2.74
N ASN A 537 11.68 -32.66 3.85
CA ASN A 537 11.50 -33.68 4.83
C ASN A 537 10.14 -33.43 5.47
N SER A 538 9.23 -34.40 5.40
CA SER A 538 7.88 -34.37 5.99
C SER A 538 7.85 -34.32 7.53
N VAL A 539 8.97 -34.01 8.16
CA VAL A 539 9.01 -33.47 9.49
C VAL A 539 8.50 -32.04 9.33
N HIS A 540 7.26 -31.79 9.71
CA HIS A 540 6.80 -30.45 10.02
C HIS A 540 7.96 -29.71 10.66
N GLU A 541 8.56 -28.71 9.99
CA GLU A 541 9.04 -27.57 10.73
C GLU A 541 7.79 -27.14 11.50
N GLN A 542 7.71 -27.51 12.75
CA GLN A 542 6.78 -26.87 13.65
C GLN A 542 7.25 -25.42 13.68
N GLN A 543 6.77 -24.63 12.72
CA GLN A 543 6.51 -23.25 13.04
C GLN A 543 5.59 -23.37 14.24
N ASN A 544 6.13 -23.06 15.40
CA ASN A 544 5.39 -23.16 16.66
C ASN A 544 4.02 -22.53 16.39
N PRO A 545 2.92 -23.28 16.47
CA PRO A 545 1.62 -22.77 16.06
C PRO A 545 1.40 -21.48 16.82
N ILE A 546 1.07 -20.41 16.10
CA ILE A 546 0.73 -19.15 16.75
C ILE A 546 -0.43 -19.44 17.68
N GLN A 547 -0.19 -19.44 18.97
CA GLN A 547 -1.18 -19.76 19.97
C GLN A 547 -1.94 -18.50 20.36
N ALA A 548 -3.27 -18.62 20.46
CA ALA A 548 -4.09 -17.53 20.98
C ALA A 548 -3.66 -17.17 22.40
N LEU A 549 -3.40 -15.89 22.64
CA LEU A 549 -2.98 -15.37 23.92
C LEU A 549 -4.16 -14.75 24.65
N HIS A 550 -4.35 -15.15 25.89
CA HIS A 550 -5.36 -14.52 26.75
C HIS A 550 -4.86 -13.17 27.27
N VAL A 551 -5.63 -12.11 27.03
CA VAL A 551 -5.28 -10.73 27.39
C VAL A 551 -6.38 -10.08 28.21
N TYR A 552 -6.04 -9.50 29.36
CA TYR A 552 -6.99 -8.78 30.20
C TYR A 552 -6.32 -7.61 30.96
N PRO A 553 -7.08 -6.54 31.29
CA PRO A 553 -8.40 -6.25 30.76
C PRO A 553 -8.35 -5.99 29.25
N ASN A 554 -9.39 -6.38 28.53
CA ASN A 554 -9.56 -6.06 27.11
C ASN A 554 -11.04 -5.79 26.86
N PRO A 555 -11.45 -4.53 26.57
CA PRO A 555 -10.63 -3.34 26.32
C PRO A 555 -9.82 -2.83 27.53
N ALA A 556 -8.70 -2.14 27.24
CA ALA A 556 -7.75 -1.62 28.21
C ALA A 556 -7.57 -0.11 28.11
N SER A 557 -7.31 0.55 29.24
CA SER A 557 -7.05 2.00 29.27
C SER A 557 -5.61 2.37 29.64
N THR A 558 -4.91 1.56 30.43
CA THR A 558 -3.56 1.88 30.91
C THR A 558 -2.57 0.74 30.72
N GLU A 559 -3.01 -0.50 30.95
CA GLU A 559 -2.13 -1.67 30.92
C GLU A 559 -2.91 -2.93 30.58
N VAL A 560 -2.21 -3.93 30.03
CA VAL A 560 -2.71 -5.28 29.77
C VAL A 560 -1.80 -6.31 30.42
N LEU A 561 -2.39 -7.43 30.81
CA LEU A 561 -1.70 -8.63 31.25
C LEU A 561 -1.88 -9.71 30.19
N PHE A 562 -0.79 -10.31 29.77
CA PHE A 562 -0.76 -11.49 28.92
C PHE A 562 -0.62 -12.73 29.78
N GLU A 563 -1.54 -13.67 29.65
CA GLU A 563 -1.49 -14.95 30.34
C GLU A 563 -1.04 -16.04 29.36
N LEU A 564 0.16 -16.56 29.61
CA LEU A 564 0.79 -17.56 28.74
C LEU A 564 0.55 -18.98 29.29
N PRO A 565 0.34 -19.97 28.42
CA PRO A 565 0.08 -21.34 28.86
C PRO A 565 1.33 -22.03 29.44
N VAL A 566 2.51 -21.51 29.15
CA VAL A 566 3.79 -22.02 29.64
C VAL A 566 4.68 -20.90 30.17
N SER A 567 5.53 -21.20 31.15
CA SER A 567 6.56 -20.26 31.60
C SER A 567 7.64 -20.14 30.53
N LEU A 568 7.82 -18.93 30.01
CA LEU A 568 8.83 -18.66 28.98
C LEU A 568 10.20 -18.50 29.64
N SER A 569 11.18 -19.21 29.12
CA SER A 569 12.61 -19.03 29.47
C SER A 569 13.27 -18.15 28.42
N GLY A 570 14.03 -17.15 28.84
CA GLY A 570 14.76 -16.28 27.92
C GLY A 570 14.17 -14.88 27.74
N ASN A 571 14.51 -14.23 26.64
CA ASN A 571 14.04 -12.89 26.31
C ASN A 571 12.64 -12.98 25.67
N THR A 572 11.62 -12.58 26.41
CA THR A 572 10.25 -12.49 25.87
C THR A 572 9.99 -11.08 25.38
N GLU A 573 9.63 -10.96 24.11
CA GLU A 573 9.38 -9.70 23.41
C GLU A 573 7.93 -9.61 22.95
N ALA A 574 7.29 -8.46 23.12
CA ALA A 574 6.02 -8.14 22.53
C ALA A 574 6.20 -7.15 21.38
N ARG A 575 5.68 -7.51 20.21
CA ARG A 575 5.59 -6.64 19.04
C ARG A 575 4.15 -6.21 18.86
N TRP A 576 3.94 -4.90 18.80
CA TRP A 576 2.62 -4.27 18.68
C TRP A 576 2.41 -3.76 17.28
N TYR A 577 1.29 -4.12 16.69
CA TYR A 577 0.90 -3.70 15.36
C TYR A 577 -0.43 -2.96 15.45
N ASP A 578 -0.58 -1.87 14.71
CA ASP A 578 -1.86 -1.17 14.57
C ASP A 578 -2.85 -1.97 13.73
N ALA A 579 -4.07 -1.45 13.56
CA ALA A 579 -5.11 -2.10 12.75
C ALA A 579 -4.71 -2.27 11.27
N ARG A 580 -3.66 -1.56 10.85
CA ARG A 580 -3.09 -1.62 9.50
C ARG A 580 -1.92 -2.62 9.38
N GLY A 581 -1.60 -3.35 10.45
CA GLY A 581 -0.48 -4.28 10.48
C GLY A 581 0.90 -3.63 10.59
N ARG A 582 0.98 -2.30 10.77
CA ARG A 582 2.24 -1.59 10.96
C ARG A 582 2.78 -1.87 12.35
N LEU A 583 4.06 -2.24 12.46
CA LEU A 583 4.76 -2.36 13.74
C LEU A 583 4.91 -0.96 14.35
N ILE A 584 4.28 -0.75 15.50
CA ILE A 584 4.29 0.53 16.22
C ILE A 584 5.19 0.52 17.44
N ARG A 585 5.47 -0.66 18.01
CA ARG A 585 6.30 -0.81 19.20
C ARG A 585 6.82 -2.23 19.35
N THR A 586 8.06 -2.33 19.77
CA THR A 586 8.67 -3.56 20.29
C THR A 586 9.10 -3.30 21.73
N GLU A 587 8.73 -4.21 22.64
CA GLU A 587 9.10 -4.09 24.04
C GLU A 587 9.41 -5.44 24.68
N ARG A 588 10.32 -5.47 25.64
CA ARG A 588 10.55 -6.66 26.47
C ARG A 588 9.47 -6.74 27.53
N LEU A 589 8.85 -7.89 27.64
CA LEU A 589 7.82 -8.12 28.65
C LEU A 589 8.46 -8.47 30.00
N SER A 590 7.98 -7.83 31.07
CA SER A 590 8.38 -8.17 32.45
C SER A 590 7.39 -9.13 33.07
N ALA A 591 7.91 -10.27 33.58
CA ALA A 591 7.09 -11.24 34.27
C ALA A 591 6.50 -10.65 35.57
N GLN A 592 5.20 -10.83 35.77
CA GLN A 592 4.50 -10.48 37.02
C GLN A 592 4.18 -11.72 37.88
N GLY A 593 4.62 -12.89 37.44
CA GLY A 593 4.44 -14.22 38.03
C GLY A 593 4.87 -15.29 37.05
N ASN A 594 4.61 -16.55 37.37
CA ASN A 594 5.11 -17.67 36.56
C ASN A 594 4.57 -17.73 35.12
N LEU A 595 3.39 -17.16 34.85
CA LEU A 595 2.71 -17.24 33.55
C LEU A 595 2.13 -15.90 33.09
N GLN A 596 2.39 -14.80 33.79
CA GLN A 596 1.80 -13.50 33.50
C GLN A 596 2.88 -12.47 33.16
N TYR A 597 2.63 -11.72 32.09
CA TYR A 597 3.49 -10.65 31.59
C TYR A 597 2.68 -9.38 31.41
N LYS A 598 3.28 -8.24 31.71
CA LYS A 598 2.60 -6.95 31.73
C LYS A 598 3.13 -6.02 30.64
N ALA A 599 2.24 -5.31 29.94
CA ALA A 599 2.58 -4.23 29.05
C ALA A 599 1.72 -2.98 29.33
N SER A 600 2.31 -1.79 29.17
CA SER A 600 1.58 -0.53 29.21
C SER A 600 0.93 -0.24 27.85
N VAL A 601 -0.29 0.28 27.85
CA VAL A 601 -0.99 0.77 26.65
C VAL A 601 -1.41 2.23 26.77
N SER A 602 -0.93 2.92 27.81
CA SER A 602 -1.34 4.29 28.12
C SER A 602 -0.84 5.33 27.11
N ASP A 603 0.24 5.02 26.40
CA ASP A 603 0.90 5.79 25.36
C ASP A 603 0.36 5.51 23.95
N LEU A 604 -0.48 4.48 23.79
CA LEU A 604 -1.07 4.15 22.51
C LEU A 604 -2.35 4.96 22.27
N PRO A 605 -2.62 5.46 21.07
CA PRO A 605 -3.91 6.01 20.68
C PRO A 605 -5.07 5.04 20.89
N THR A 606 -6.29 5.54 21.03
CA THR A 606 -7.49 4.68 21.04
C THR A 606 -7.59 3.90 19.74
N GLY A 607 -7.76 2.59 19.84
CA GLY A 607 -7.80 1.74 18.64
C GLY A 607 -7.65 0.26 18.92
N VAL A 608 -7.61 -0.52 17.83
CA VAL A 608 -7.41 -1.97 17.87
C VAL A 608 -5.96 -2.28 17.51
N TYR A 609 -5.30 -3.10 18.33
CA TYR A 609 -3.91 -3.48 18.14
C TYR A 609 -3.78 -4.99 18.10
N GLN A 610 -2.90 -5.48 17.23
CA GLN A 610 -2.44 -6.85 17.24
C GLN A 610 -1.12 -6.92 18.01
N VAL A 611 -1.00 -7.89 18.91
CA VAL A 611 0.21 -8.09 19.70
C VAL A 611 0.72 -9.49 19.44
N MET A 612 1.98 -9.60 19.03
CA MET A 612 2.71 -10.86 18.97
C MET A 612 3.69 -10.93 20.14
N VAL A 613 3.56 -11.95 20.97
CA VAL A 613 4.52 -12.24 22.04
C VAL A 613 5.41 -13.37 21.56
N ILE A 614 6.72 -13.08 21.46
CA ILE A 614 7.73 -13.95 20.90
C ILE A 614 8.70 -14.34 22.01
N SER A 615 8.95 -15.63 22.15
CA SER A 615 10.04 -16.19 22.94
C SER A 615 10.84 -17.15 22.09
N ASP A 616 11.98 -17.62 22.61
CA ASP A 616 12.91 -18.48 21.86
C ASP A 616 12.24 -19.68 21.16
N ASP A 617 11.15 -20.23 21.74
CA ASP A 617 10.49 -21.44 21.25
C ASP A 617 8.99 -21.28 20.93
N HIS A 618 8.39 -20.12 21.16
CA HIS A 618 6.94 -19.94 21.05
C HIS A 618 6.56 -18.55 20.52
N ILE A 619 5.52 -18.52 19.70
CA ILE A 619 4.88 -17.29 19.23
C ILE A 619 3.42 -17.31 19.67
N TYR A 620 3.00 -16.24 20.33
CA TYR A 620 1.63 -16.04 20.80
C TYR A 620 1.06 -14.77 20.19
N ARG A 621 -0.25 -14.76 20.00
CA ARG A 621 -0.94 -13.60 19.43
C ARG A 621 -2.18 -13.23 20.23
N ALA A 622 -2.43 -11.93 20.34
CA ALA A 622 -3.65 -11.38 20.92
C ALA A 622 -4.11 -10.12 20.18
N THR A 623 -5.41 -9.84 20.28
CA THR A 623 -5.98 -8.56 19.90
C THR A 623 -6.21 -7.75 21.16
N VAL A 624 -5.75 -6.49 21.18
CA VAL A 624 -5.91 -5.55 22.30
C VAL A 624 -6.71 -4.35 21.82
N ASN A 625 -7.83 -4.08 22.48
CA ASN A 625 -8.65 -2.89 22.25
C ASN A 625 -8.25 -1.80 23.24
N ARG A 626 -7.66 -0.70 22.79
CA ARG A 626 -7.29 0.47 23.60
C ARG A 626 -8.46 1.46 23.62
N LEU A 627 -8.91 1.82 24.84
CA LEU A 627 -9.99 2.79 25.06
C LEU A 627 -9.48 4.23 25.01
#